data_faf41688c6aa20a3eab3b69325a25a0e
#
_entry.id   faf41688c6aa20a3eab3b69325a25a0e
#
_cell.length_a   1.000
_cell.length_b   1.000
_cell.length_c   1.000
_cell.angle_alpha   90.00
_cell.angle_beta   90.00
_cell.angle_gamma   90.00
#
_symmetry.space_group_name_H-M   'P 1'
#
loop_
_entity.id
_entity.type
_entity.pdbx_description
1 polymer ?
#
loop_
_entity_poly.entity_id
_entity_poly.type
_entity_poly.pdbx_seq_one_letter_code
_entity_poly.pdbx_strand_id
1 'polypeptide(L)'
;MNQPIIYLNEVFNEEQLEQVKAVAPNYLVKTSTDHLSSAEEEAIEIMLGWHKEIGPRLLASDTSHLKWIQLISAGADYMDFDKLREKGILLSNGSGIHSVSISEHVLGVLLAHTRGLQESIQQQMQHTWNQTAPSYQQ
;
A
#
# COMPACT_ATOMS: atom_id res chain seq x y z
N MET A 1 -25.00 8.16 -20.25
CA MET A 1 -23.87 8.43 -19.32
C MET A 1 -23.47 7.08 -18.75
N ASN A 2 -22.22 6.69 -18.87
CA ASN A 2 -21.74 5.46 -18.25
C ASN A 2 -21.77 5.61 -16.73
N GLN A 3 -22.12 4.53 -16.02
CA GLN A 3 -22.08 4.49 -14.56
C GLN A 3 -20.60 4.70 -14.12
N PRO A 4 -20.33 5.54 -13.11
CA PRO A 4 -18.97 5.75 -12.63
C PRO A 4 -18.39 4.47 -12.02
N ILE A 5 -17.08 4.28 -12.17
CA ILE A 5 -16.38 3.06 -11.76
C ILE A 5 -15.43 3.33 -10.59
N ILE A 6 -15.48 2.44 -9.60
CA ILE A 6 -14.39 2.24 -8.64
C ILE A 6 -13.56 1.06 -9.13
N TYR A 7 -12.28 1.30 -9.43
CA TYR A 7 -11.35 0.28 -9.86
C TYR A 7 -10.42 -0.13 -8.73
N LEU A 8 -10.45 -1.41 -8.38
CA LEU A 8 -9.65 -2.02 -7.32
C LEU A 8 -8.51 -2.82 -7.96
N ASN A 9 -7.31 -2.27 -7.94
CA ASN A 9 -6.12 -2.91 -8.52
C ASN A 9 -5.51 -4.00 -7.64
N GLU A 10 -5.96 -4.12 -6.39
CA GLU A 10 -5.46 -5.08 -5.41
C GLU A 10 -6.42 -6.24 -5.23
N VAL A 11 -5.94 -7.30 -4.60
CA VAL A 11 -6.77 -8.47 -4.28
C VAL A 11 -7.62 -8.17 -3.04
N PHE A 12 -8.93 -8.15 -3.23
CA PHE A 12 -9.92 -7.98 -2.19
C PHE A 12 -10.67 -9.29 -1.97
N ASN A 13 -10.97 -9.61 -0.71
CA ASN A 13 -11.89 -10.71 -0.41
C ASN A 13 -13.36 -10.29 -0.63
N GLU A 14 -14.28 -11.26 -0.63
CA GLU A 14 -15.69 -11.00 -0.88
C GLU A 14 -16.31 -10.01 0.13
N GLU A 15 -15.94 -10.13 1.41
CA GLU A 15 -16.43 -9.24 2.46
C GLU A 15 -16.01 -7.79 2.23
N GLN A 16 -14.75 -7.57 1.85
CA GLN A 16 -14.24 -6.23 1.53
C GLN A 16 -14.93 -5.65 0.29
N LEU A 17 -15.18 -6.47 -0.73
CA LEU A 17 -15.91 -6.04 -1.93
C LEU A 17 -17.34 -5.62 -1.59
N GLU A 18 -18.04 -6.37 -0.75
CA GLU A 18 -19.38 -6.02 -0.31
C GLU A 18 -19.39 -4.73 0.54
N GLN A 19 -18.37 -4.51 1.38
CA GLN A 19 -18.21 -3.24 2.10
C GLN A 19 -18.04 -2.06 1.15
N VAL A 20 -17.22 -2.18 0.10
CA VAL A 20 -17.06 -1.12 -0.91
C VAL A 20 -18.38 -0.84 -1.63
N LYS A 21 -19.09 -1.88 -2.08
CA LYS A 21 -20.40 -1.73 -2.73
C LYS A 21 -21.44 -1.10 -1.83
N ALA A 22 -21.43 -1.44 -0.54
CA ALA A 22 -22.38 -0.90 0.44
C ALA A 22 -22.20 0.61 0.66
N VAL A 23 -20.96 1.11 0.70
CA VAL A 23 -20.67 2.54 0.90
C VAL A 23 -20.78 3.35 -0.39
N ALA A 24 -20.68 2.71 -1.55
CA ALA A 24 -20.73 3.37 -2.85
C ALA A 24 -21.75 2.71 -3.81
N PRO A 25 -23.05 2.66 -3.48
CA PRO A 25 -24.05 1.91 -4.25
C PRO A 25 -24.29 2.45 -5.66
N ASN A 26 -23.89 3.69 -5.92
CA ASN A 26 -24.04 4.33 -7.23
C ASN A 26 -22.84 4.05 -8.18
N TYR A 27 -21.81 3.38 -7.70
CA TYR A 27 -20.63 3.02 -8.47
C TYR A 27 -20.67 1.56 -8.92
N LEU A 28 -20.14 1.32 -10.11
CA LEU A 28 -19.79 -0.02 -10.54
C LEU A 28 -18.40 -0.37 -9.99
N VAL A 29 -18.29 -1.45 -9.23
CA VAL A 29 -17.01 -1.92 -8.70
C VAL A 29 -16.40 -2.91 -9.68
N LYS A 30 -15.20 -2.62 -10.15
CA LYS A 30 -14.36 -3.46 -11.02
C LYS A 30 -13.04 -3.76 -10.32
N THR A 31 -12.48 -4.93 -10.64
CA THR A 31 -11.23 -5.41 -10.04
C THR A 31 -10.17 -5.64 -11.11
N SER A 32 -8.94 -5.91 -10.71
CA SER A 32 -7.83 -6.23 -11.62
C SER A 32 -8.04 -7.50 -12.45
N THR A 33 -9.03 -8.33 -12.11
CA THR A 33 -9.40 -9.53 -12.88
C THR A 33 -10.42 -9.25 -13.97
N ASP A 34 -11.05 -8.07 -13.98
CA ASP A 34 -12.02 -7.67 -14.98
C ASP A 34 -11.34 -7.11 -16.22
N HIS A 35 -11.82 -7.53 -17.39
CA HIS A 35 -11.42 -6.90 -18.64
C HIS A 35 -12.24 -5.63 -18.87
N LEU A 36 -11.55 -4.49 -18.86
CA LEU A 36 -12.17 -3.19 -19.11
C LEU A 36 -12.08 -2.83 -20.58
N SER A 37 -13.19 -2.35 -21.14
CA SER A 37 -13.17 -1.61 -22.40
C SER A 37 -12.59 -0.21 -22.21
N SER A 38 -12.14 0.43 -23.29
CA SER A 38 -11.62 1.81 -23.21
C SER A 38 -12.63 2.79 -22.60
N ALA A 39 -13.92 2.61 -22.88
CA ALA A 39 -14.97 3.46 -22.32
C ALA A 39 -15.17 3.21 -20.81
N GLU A 40 -14.97 1.99 -20.32
CA GLU A 40 -15.00 1.69 -18.90
C GLU A 40 -13.74 2.20 -18.19
N GLU A 41 -12.55 2.12 -18.81
CA GLU A 41 -11.34 2.74 -18.25
C GLU A 41 -11.55 4.24 -18.04
N GLU A 42 -12.06 4.96 -19.04
CA GLU A 42 -12.33 6.39 -18.93
C GLU A 42 -13.38 6.74 -17.88
N ALA A 43 -14.33 5.84 -17.59
CA ALA A 43 -15.35 6.00 -16.57
C ALA A 43 -14.85 5.74 -15.14
N ILE A 44 -13.57 5.37 -14.96
CA ILE A 44 -12.97 5.21 -13.63
C ILE A 44 -12.89 6.58 -12.96
N GLU A 45 -13.58 6.74 -11.85
CA GLU A 45 -13.50 7.94 -11.02
C GLU A 45 -12.61 7.75 -9.78
N ILE A 46 -12.54 6.52 -9.28
CA ILE A 46 -11.75 6.17 -8.09
C ILE A 46 -10.86 4.96 -8.42
N MET A 47 -9.57 5.08 -8.15
CA MET A 47 -8.61 3.98 -8.30
C MET A 47 -8.00 3.66 -6.95
N LEU A 48 -8.16 2.43 -6.48
CA LEU A 48 -7.54 1.92 -5.26
C LEU A 48 -6.41 0.94 -5.63
N GLY A 49 -5.18 1.30 -5.29
CA GLY A 49 -3.96 0.70 -5.82
C GLY A 49 -3.62 1.25 -7.22
N TRP A 50 -2.36 1.58 -7.44
CA TRP A 50 -1.91 2.14 -8.72
C TRP A 50 -1.72 1.07 -9.79
N HIS A 51 -2.50 1.12 -10.87
CA HIS A 51 -2.30 0.25 -12.02
C HIS A 51 -1.31 0.86 -13.00
N LYS A 52 -0.19 0.14 -13.24
CA LYS A 52 0.97 0.66 -14.01
C LYS A 52 0.67 0.98 -15.48
N GLU A 53 -0.36 0.41 -16.06
CA GLU A 53 -0.75 0.65 -17.45
C GLU A 53 -1.97 1.58 -17.55
N ILE A 54 -3.05 1.28 -16.82
CA ILE A 54 -4.29 2.06 -16.85
C ILE A 54 -4.04 3.46 -16.27
N GLY A 55 -3.36 3.55 -15.12
CA GLY A 55 -3.12 4.81 -14.43
C GLY A 55 -2.47 5.89 -15.30
N PRO A 56 -1.32 5.62 -15.95
CA PRO A 56 -0.70 6.60 -16.84
C PRO A 56 -1.58 6.99 -18.04
N ARG A 57 -2.36 6.05 -18.60
CA ARG A 57 -3.30 6.36 -19.68
C ARG A 57 -4.39 7.35 -19.23
N LEU A 58 -4.96 7.13 -18.04
CA LEU A 58 -5.97 8.02 -17.47
C LEU A 58 -5.40 9.40 -17.14
N LEU A 59 -4.16 9.47 -16.66
CA LEU A 59 -3.48 10.76 -16.43
C LEU A 59 -3.17 11.51 -17.74
N ALA A 60 -2.99 10.78 -18.84
CA ALA A 60 -2.73 11.39 -20.16
C ALA A 60 -4.01 11.74 -20.94
N SER A 61 -5.15 11.12 -20.60
CA SER A 61 -6.41 11.29 -21.34
C SER A 61 -7.17 12.53 -20.86
N ASP A 62 -7.60 13.36 -21.80
CA ASP A 62 -8.44 14.53 -21.50
C ASP A 62 -9.92 14.16 -21.26
N THR A 63 -10.30 12.93 -21.60
CA THR A 63 -11.66 12.39 -21.41
C THR A 63 -11.78 11.56 -20.14
N SER A 64 -10.69 11.37 -19.40
CA SER A 64 -10.67 10.62 -18.13
C SER A 64 -11.52 11.33 -17.07
N HIS A 65 -12.30 10.52 -16.34
CA HIS A 65 -13.12 10.99 -15.22
C HIS A 65 -12.47 10.74 -13.86
N LEU A 66 -11.15 10.38 -13.82
CA LEU A 66 -10.43 10.05 -12.60
C LEU A 66 -10.38 11.24 -11.64
N LYS A 67 -10.86 11.03 -10.41
CA LYS A 67 -11.00 12.06 -9.36
C LYS A 67 -10.12 11.77 -8.15
N TRP A 68 -9.93 10.48 -7.83
CA TRP A 68 -9.23 10.09 -6.63
C TRP A 68 -8.42 8.81 -6.83
N ILE A 69 -7.17 8.85 -6.38
CA ILE A 69 -6.28 7.69 -6.30
C ILE A 69 -5.93 7.46 -4.85
N GLN A 70 -6.25 6.27 -4.33
CA GLN A 70 -5.78 5.78 -3.05
C GLN A 70 -4.65 4.78 -3.28
N LEU A 71 -3.43 5.14 -2.88
CA LEU A 71 -2.30 4.21 -2.89
C LEU A 71 -2.34 3.31 -1.65
N ILE A 72 -1.95 2.05 -1.81
CA ILE A 72 -1.74 1.11 -0.70
C ILE A 72 -0.35 1.27 -0.08
N SER A 73 0.62 1.78 -0.85
CA SER A 73 1.98 2.07 -0.37
C SER A 73 2.01 3.33 0.48
N ALA A 74 2.99 3.40 1.39
CA ALA A 74 3.28 4.62 2.14
C ALA A 74 3.98 5.67 1.29
N GLY A 75 4.87 5.25 0.36
CA GLY A 75 5.55 6.15 -0.57
C GLY A 75 4.71 6.42 -1.82
N ALA A 76 4.90 7.60 -2.42
CA ALA A 76 4.21 8.05 -3.63
C ALA A 76 5.18 8.63 -4.68
N ASP A 77 6.49 8.36 -4.57
CA ASP A 77 7.55 8.98 -5.38
C ASP A 77 7.44 8.69 -6.87
N TYR A 78 6.73 7.62 -7.22
CA TYR A 78 6.51 7.19 -8.60
C TYR A 78 5.30 7.86 -9.27
N MET A 79 4.60 8.74 -8.55
CA MET A 79 3.42 9.44 -9.06
C MET A 79 3.81 10.75 -9.74
N ASP A 80 3.12 11.09 -10.82
CA ASP A 80 3.24 12.36 -11.52
C ASP A 80 2.40 13.44 -10.82
N PHE A 81 3.00 14.07 -9.80
CA PHE A 81 2.30 15.08 -8.97
C PHE A 81 1.87 16.32 -9.78
N ASP A 82 2.60 16.66 -10.85
CA ASP A 82 2.25 17.82 -11.65
C ASP A 82 0.97 17.56 -12.45
N LYS A 83 0.85 16.39 -13.08
CA LYS A 83 -0.38 15.98 -13.75
C LYS A 83 -1.56 15.83 -12.81
N LEU A 84 -1.33 15.26 -11.62
CA LEU A 84 -2.39 15.14 -10.61
C LEU A 84 -2.94 16.51 -10.22
N ARG A 85 -2.04 17.49 -10.00
CA ARG A 85 -2.42 18.87 -9.66
C ARG A 85 -3.13 19.57 -10.82
N GLU A 86 -2.60 19.44 -12.05
CA GLU A 86 -3.19 20.02 -13.24
C GLU A 86 -4.64 19.53 -13.46
N LYS A 87 -4.87 18.22 -13.26
CA LYS A 87 -6.19 17.61 -13.44
C LYS A 87 -7.09 17.69 -12.20
N GLY A 88 -6.60 18.21 -11.08
CA GLY A 88 -7.36 18.29 -9.83
C GLY A 88 -7.66 16.92 -9.21
N ILE A 89 -6.82 15.91 -9.48
CA ILE A 89 -7.00 14.54 -8.97
C ILE A 89 -6.45 14.46 -7.54
N LEU A 90 -7.28 13.98 -6.61
CA LEU A 90 -6.87 13.72 -5.24
C LEU A 90 -5.96 12.49 -5.16
N LEU A 91 -4.89 12.59 -4.38
CA LEU A 91 -4.01 11.48 -4.06
C LEU A 91 -3.96 11.29 -2.55
N SER A 92 -4.18 10.07 -2.11
CA SER A 92 -3.95 9.63 -0.74
C SER A 92 -3.12 8.34 -0.73
N ASN A 93 -2.44 8.07 0.37
CA ASN A 93 -1.54 6.92 0.50
C ASN A 93 -1.72 6.20 1.84
N GLY A 94 -1.00 5.09 2.02
CA GLY A 94 -0.97 4.30 3.25
C GLY A 94 0.04 4.79 4.28
N SER A 95 0.35 6.09 4.33
CA SER A 95 1.31 6.62 5.31
C SER A 95 0.89 6.30 6.75
N GLY A 96 1.84 5.82 7.54
CA GLY A 96 1.61 5.49 8.96
C GLY A 96 1.16 4.05 9.23
N ILE A 97 0.69 3.29 8.24
CA ILE A 97 0.19 1.91 8.45
C ILE A 97 1.25 0.95 9.01
N HIS A 98 2.52 1.22 8.75
CA HIS A 98 3.64 0.39 9.22
C HIS A 98 4.32 0.91 10.49
N SER A 99 3.84 2.00 11.09
CA SER A 99 4.53 2.68 12.20
C SER A 99 4.74 1.77 13.41
N VAL A 100 3.74 0.99 13.79
CA VAL A 100 3.82 0.06 14.93
C VAL A 100 4.83 -1.03 14.65
N SER A 101 4.68 -1.77 13.55
CA SER A 101 5.55 -2.91 13.21
C SER A 101 7.01 -2.49 13.00
N ILE A 102 7.25 -1.32 12.39
CA ILE A 102 8.61 -0.77 12.23
C ILE A 102 9.19 -0.41 13.60
N SER A 103 8.42 0.24 14.46
CA SER A 103 8.88 0.62 15.80
C SER A 103 9.23 -0.61 16.65
N GLU A 104 8.38 -1.62 16.63
CA GLU A 104 8.62 -2.90 17.31
C GLU A 104 9.88 -3.60 16.78
N HIS A 105 10.06 -3.62 15.45
CA HIS A 105 11.25 -4.20 14.84
C HIS A 105 12.53 -3.46 15.26
N VAL A 106 12.53 -2.12 15.20
CA VAL A 106 13.68 -1.30 15.60
C VAL A 106 14.03 -1.52 17.07
N LEU A 107 13.03 -1.52 17.96
CA LEU A 107 13.23 -1.79 19.39
C LEU A 107 13.72 -3.22 19.61
N GLY A 108 13.16 -4.19 18.91
CA GLY A 108 13.59 -5.59 18.99
C GLY A 108 15.05 -5.77 18.62
N VAL A 109 15.49 -5.19 17.50
CA VAL A 109 16.89 -5.25 17.04
C VAL A 109 17.81 -4.54 18.02
N LEU A 110 17.42 -3.35 18.52
CA LEU A 110 18.18 -2.60 19.49
C LEU A 110 18.37 -3.40 20.79
N LEU A 111 17.29 -3.94 21.33
CA LEU A 111 17.34 -4.78 22.54
C LEU A 111 18.12 -6.07 22.32
N ALA A 112 17.97 -6.72 21.17
CA ALA A 112 18.75 -7.90 20.83
C ALA A 112 20.26 -7.59 20.82
N HIS A 113 20.64 -6.46 20.25
CA HIS A 113 22.03 -5.99 20.24
C HIS A 113 22.52 -5.65 21.66
N THR A 114 21.82 -4.78 22.37
CA THR A 114 22.24 -4.31 23.70
C THR A 114 22.25 -5.40 24.77
N ARG A 115 21.44 -6.45 24.61
CA ARG A 115 21.38 -7.58 25.53
C ARG A 115 22.21 -8.78 25.08
N GLY A 116 22.95 -8.67 23.98
CA GLY A 116 23.80 -9.75 23.46
C GLY A 116 23.05 -11.01 23.09
N LEU A 117 21.80 -10.91 22.64
CA LEU A 117 20.98 -12.08 22.35
C LEU A 117 21.57 -12.94 21.24
N GLN A 118 22.17 -12.31 20.20
CA GLN A 118 22.78 -13.04 19.10
C GLN A 118 23.95 -13.93 19.58
N GLU A 119 24.80 -13.40 20.45
CA GLU A 119 25.91 -14.17 21.02
C GLU A 119 25.41 -15.28 21.94
N SER A 120 24.41 -15.00 22.77
CA SER A 120 23.78 -16.01 23.62
C SER A 120 23.19 -17.18 22.84
N ILE A 121 22.52 -16.90 21.72
CA ILE A 121 21.98 -17.93 20.82
C ILE A 121 23.10 -18.77 20.19
N GLN A 122 24.18 -18.12 19.73
CA GLN A 122 25.34 -18.83 19.15
C GLN A 122 25.98 -19.77 20.17
N GLN A 123 26.18 -19.31 21.41
CA GLN A 123 26.73 -20.13 22.50
C GLN A 123 25.82 -21.30 22.84
N GLN A 124 24.50 -21.07 22.87
CA GLN A 124 23.52 -22.13 23.08
C GLN A 124 23.62 -23.22 21.99
N MET A 125 23.73 -22.84 20.74
CA MET A 125 23.90 -23.79 19.62
C MET A 125 25.18 -24.61 19.72
N GLN A 126 26.24 -24.04 20.30
CA GLN A 126 27.54 -24.66 20.50
C GLN A 126 27.65 -25.41 21.85
N HIS A 127 26.57 -25.45 22.65
CA HIS A 127 26.56 -25.97 24.00
C HIS A 127 27.66 -25.39 24.90
N THR A 128 27.99 -24.10 24.70
CA THR A 128 28.99 -23.37 25.47
C THR A 128 28.32 -22.35 26.39
N TRP A 129 28.96 -22.12 27.55
CA TRP A 129 28.53 -21.12 28.51
C TRP A 129 29.69 -20.17 28.81
N ASN A 130 29.56 -18.91 28.44
CA ASN A 130 30.54 -17.87 28.71
C ASN A 130 29.97 -16.81 29.66
N GLN A 131 30.42 -16.83 30.90
CA GLN A 131 30.01 -15.87 31.93
C GLN A 131 30.66 -14.47 31.76
N THR A 132 31.75 -14.40 30.97
CA THR A 132 32.52 -13.15 30.74
C THR A 132 32.21 -12.53 29.37
N ALA A 133 31.28 -13.09 28.63
CA ALA A 133 30.77 -12.44 27.45
C ALA A 133 30.37 -11.01 27.83
N PRO A 134 30.73 -9.99 27.03
CA PRO A 134 30.39 -8.64 27.35
C PRO A 134 28.89 -8.54 27.47
N SER A 135 28.39 -8.63 28.73
CA SER A 135 27.07 -8.12 29.04
C SER A 135 27.18 -6.65 28.71
N TYR A 136 26.65 -6.29 27.58
CA TYR A 136 26.71 -4.97 27.02
C TYR A 136 26.52 -3.95 28.11
N GLN A 137 27.51 -3.08 28.21
CA GLN A 137 27.72 -2.15 29.31
C GLN A 137 26.42 -1.42 29.64
N GLN A 138 26.06 -1.49 30.88
CA GLN A 138 25.01 -0.68 31.49
C GLN A 138 25.32 0.81 31.33
#